data_f18814281d196e631686db7c6722113a
#
_entry.id   f18814281d196e631686db7c6722113a
#
_cell.length_a   1.000
_cell.length_b   1.000
_cell.length_c   1.000
_cell.angle_alpha   90.00
_cell.angle_beta   90.00
_cell.angle_gamma   90.00
#
_symmetry.space_group_name_H-M   'P 1'
#
loop_
_entity.id
_entity.type
_entity.pdbx_description
1 polymer ?
#
loop_
_entity_poly.entity_id
_entity_poly.type
_entity_poly.pdbx_seq_one_letter_code
_entity_poly.pdbx_strand_id
1 'polypeptide(L)'
;MPVGEPFIPRDITVHLGRPEETANNVTVSFPDYIKNVVSSEIYPTWPENAIRANIYVIVSFALNRVYTEWYRSRGYPFDITNSTQFDQKYIYGREIFENVGQLVDELFNSYVRRQGNVEPLFTAFCNGTTVTCDGLSQWGTVPLAQQGMTPYEILTTFYGSDIDIVTNVPVMTNTPSYPGFDLRLGLSDDP
;
A
#
# COMPACT_ATOMS: atom_id res chain seq x y z
N MET A 1 -11.45 14.73 7.20
CA MET A 1 -11.37 13.78 6.08
C MET A 1 -10.68 14.42 4.90
N PRO A 2 -9.67 13.76 4.35
CA PRO A 2 -9.09 14.27 3.12
C PRO A 2 -10.11 14.24 2.00
N VAL A 3 -10.07 15.28 1.17
CA VAL A 3 -10.88 15.39 -0.03
C VAL A 3 -9.94 15.69 -1.19
N GLY A 4 -10.17 15.11 -2.33
CA GLY A 4 -9.35 15.28 -3.50
C GLY A 4 -8.81 13.97 -4.00
N GLU A 5 -8.17 14.03 -5.15
CA GLU A 5 -7.65 12.84 -5.81
C GLU A 5 -6.43 12.30 -5.06
N PRO A 6 -6.33 10.99 -4.87
CA PRO A 6 -5.11 10.39 -4.36
C PRO A 6 -3.92 10.63 -5.28
N PHE A 7 -2.73 10.65 -4.69
CA PHE A 7 -1.47 10.72 -5.42
C PHE A 7 -0.49 9.77 -4.74
N ILE A 8 0.58 9.43 -5.45
CA ILE A 8 1.65 8.62 -4.89
C ILE A 8 2.59 9.55 -4.14
N PRO A 9 2.81 9.37 -2.84
CA PRO A 9 3.82 10.17 -2.14
C PRO A 9 5.20 9.80 -2.66
N ARG A 10 6.10 10.78 -2.75
CA ARG A 10 7.48 10.47 -3.12
C ARG A 10 8.11 9.55 -2.09
N ASP A 11 7.90 9.86 -0.83
CA ASP A 11 8.48 9.12 0.30
C ASP A 11 7.37 8.69 1.27
N ILE A 12 7.68 7.67 2.07
CA ILE A 12 6.79 7.20 3.13
C ILE A 12 7.64 7.01 4.40
N THR A 13 7.09 7.41 5.54
CA THR A 13 7.75 7.26 6.83
C THR A 13 7.21 6.03 7.54
N VAL A 14 8.09 5.10 7.87
CA VAL A 14 7.76 3.82 8.49
C VAL A 14 8.25 3.81 9.93
N HIS A 15 7.35 3.52 10.85
CA HIS A 15 7.66 3.31 12.25
C HIS A 15 8.06 1.85 12.46
N LEU A 16 9.25 1.63 13.03
CA LEU A 16 9.80 0.28 13.19
C LEU A 16 9.37 -0.37 14.50
N GLY A 17 8.08 -0.40 14.74
CA GLY A 17 7.48 -0.99 15.93
C GLY A 17 5.96 -0.82 15.91
N ARG A 18 5.31 -1.24 16.98
CA ARG A 18 3.87 -1.00 17.14
C ARG A 18 3.62 0.50 17.37
N PRO A 19 2.42 1.00 17.09
CA PRO A 19 2.18 2.46 17.12
C PRO A 19 2.60 3.15 18.42
N GLU A 20 2.34 2.55 19.56
CA GLU A 20 2.66 3.17 20.86
C GLU A 20 4.08 2.90 21.32
N GLU A 21 4.79 2.03 20.64
CA GLU A 21 6.14 1.63 21.01
C GLU A 21 7.13 2.73 20.67
N THR A 22 8.10 2.96 21.55
CA THR A 22 9.23 3.82 21.23
C THR A 22 10.13 3.07 20.24
N ALA A 23 10.23 3.58 19.02
CA ALA A 23 11.01 2.95 17.98
C ALA A 23 11.44 4.00 16.96
N ASN A 24 12.42 3.64 16.13
CA ASN A 24 12.89 4.53 15.07
C ASN A 24 11.85 4.65 13.96
N ASN A 25 11.83 5.83 13.35
CA ASN A 25 11.12 6.07 12.11
C ASN A 25 12.13 6.18 10.99
N VAL A 26 11.85 5.53 9.86
CA VAL A 26 12.70 5.63 8.67
C VAL A 26 11.86 6.17 7.52
N THR A 27 12.43 7.05 6.73
CA THR A 27 11.76 7.60 5.55
C THR A 27 12.45 7.04 4.32
N VAL A 28 11.68 6.40 3.48
CA VAL A 28 12.17 5.74 2.27
C VAL A 28 11.30 6.14 1.09
N SER A 29 11.81 5.96 -0.13
CA SER A 29 10.97 6.22 -1.30
C SER A 29 9.78 5.27 -1.30
N PHE A 30 8.66 5.73 -1.83
CA PHE A 30 7.46 4.89 -1.87
C PHE A 30 7.67 3.61 -2.67
N PRO A 31 8.28 3.65 -3.88
CA PRO A 31 8.57 2.40 -4.60
C PRO A 31 9.46 1.44 -3.82
N ASP A 32 10.48 1.95 -3.14
CA ASP A 32 11.37 1.11 -2.34
C ASP A 32 10.65 0.48 -1.15
N TYR A 33 9.75 1.22 -0.54
CA TYR A 33 8.89 0.68 0.51
C TYR A 33 8.04 -0.49 -0.02
N ILE A 34 7.39 -0.30 -1.15
CA ILE A 34 6.55 -1.35 -1.75
C ILE A 34 7.39 -2.57 -2.12
N LYS A 35 8.57 -2.36 -2.72
CA LYS A 35 9.48 -3.47 -3.07
C LYS A 35 9.83 -4.29 -1.83
N ASN A 36 10.13 -3.61 -0.73
CA ASN A 36 10.47 -4.25 0.54
C ASN A 36 9.31 -5.09 1.07
N VAL A 37 8.13 -4.50 1.14
CA VAL A 37 6.95 -5.19 1.66
C VAL A 37 6.60 -6.40 0.80
N VAL A 38 6.56 -6.25 -0.51
CA VAL A 38 6.24 -7.36 -1.42
C VAL A 38 7.27 -8.48 -1.24
N SER A 39 8.56 -8.15 -1.19
CA SER A 39 9.62 -9.13 -0.97
C SER A 39 9.54 -9.80 0.40
N SER A 40 8.90 -9.14 1.37
CA SER A 40 8.73 -9.66 2.73
C SER A 40 7.44 -10.46 2.90
N GLU A 41 6.43 -10.20 2.09
CA GLU A 41 5.10 -10.79 2.25
C GLU A 41 4.88 -12.03 1.40
N ILE A 42 5.46 -12.09 0.20
CA ILE A 42 5.20 -13.16 -0.76
C ILE A 42 6.51 -13.75 -1.30
N TYR A 43 6.38 -14.80 -2.11
CA TYR A 43 7.55 -15.46 -2.69
C TYR A 43 7.77 -15.02 -4.14
N PRO A 44 9.03 -14.78 -4.54
CA PRO A 44 9.35 -14.36 -5.90
C PRO A 44 9.13 -15.45 -6.95
N THR A 45 8.94 -16.70 -6.50
CA THR A 45 8.73 -17.86 -7.39
C THR A 45 7.26 -18.08 -7.73
N TRP A 46 6.36 -17.30 -7.17
CA TRP A 46 4.93 -17.41 -7.48
C TRP A 46 4.65 -17.02 -8.93
N PRO A 47 3.53 -17.49 -9.51
CA PRO A 47 3.12 -17.03 -10.83
C PRO A 47 3.03 -15.51 -10.88
N GLU A 48 3.41 -14.94 -12.01
CA GLU A 48 3.49 -13.49 -12.15
C GLU A 48 2.17 -12.79 -11.82
N ASN A 49 1.03 -13.31 -12.28
CA ASN A 49 -0.27 -12.69 -12.01
C ASN A 49 -0.62 -12.73 -10.53
N ALA A 50 -0.15 -13.72 -9.78
CA ALA A 50 -0.30 -13.75 -8.34
C ALA A 50 0.54 -12.64 -7.69
N ILE A 51 1.78 -12.46 -8.14
CA ILE A 51 2.64 -11.38 -7.64
C ILE A 51 2.02 -10.02 -7.96
N ARG A 52 1.55 -9.81 -9.19
CA ARG A 52 0.90 -8.56 -9.61
C ARG A 52 -0.32 -8.24 -8.75
N ALA A 53 -1.19 -9.21 -8.50
CA ALA A 53 -2.36 -9.00 -7.65
C ALA A 53 -1.96 -8.59 -6.23
N ASN A 54 -0.95 -9.24 -5.66
CA ASN A 54 -0.44 -8.89 -4.34
C ASN A 54 0.17 -7.49 -4.31
N ILE A 55 0.85 -7.07 -5.38
CA ILE A 55 1.40 -5.72 -5.46
C ILE A 55 0.28 -4.68 -5.41
N TYR A 56 -0.78 -4.84 -6.19
CA TYR A 56 -1.92 -3.92 -6.15
C TYR A 56 -2.50 -3.80 -4.73
N VAL A 57 -2.63 -4.91 -4.05
CA VAL A 57 -3.14 -4.95 -2.67
C VAL A 57 -2.23 -4.21 -1.71
N ILE A 58 -0.93 -4.44 -1.81
CA ILE A 58 0.07 -3.82 -0.92
C ILE A 58 0.15 -2.31 -1.17
N VAL A 59 0.12 -1.88 -2.44
CA VAL A 59 0.08 -0.46 -2.77
C VAL A 59 -1.17 0.20 -2.21
N SER A 60 -2.34 -0.41 -2.44
CA SER A 60 -3.61 0.17 -1.98
C SER A 60 -3.68 0.28 -0.47
N PHE A 61 -3.18 -0.73 0.25
CA PHE A 61 -3.11 -0.70 1.71
C PHE A 61 -2.28 0.50 2.20
N ALA A 62 -1.08 0.65 1.66
CA ALA A 62 -0.19 1.75 2.04
C ALA A 62 -0.79 3.10 1.68
N LEU A 63 -1.35 3.23 0.47
CA LEU A 63 -1.99 4.47 0.04
C LEU A 63 -3.20 4.83 0.89
N ASN A 64 -3.97 3.84 1.32
CA ASN A 64 -5.08 4.11 2.23
C ASN A 64 -4.58 4.76 3.52
N ARG A 65 -3.51 4.22 4.10
CA ARG A 65 -2.90 4.78 5.32
C ARG A 65 -2.42 6.22 5.11
N VAL A 66 -1.79 6.49 3.97
CA VAL A 66 -1.31 7.83 3.64
C VAL A 66 -2.47 8.78 3.35
N TYR A 67 -3.39 8.36 2.50
CA TYR A 67 -4.52 9.19 2.06
C TYR A 67 -5.44 9.56 3.22
N THR A 68 -5.75 8.62 4.10
CA THR A 68 -6.60 8.86 5.27
C THR A 68 -5.84 9.52 6.42
N GLU A 69 -4.52 9.63 6.30
CA GLU A 69 -3.65 10.10 7.39
C GLU A 69 -3.92 9.34 8.68
N TRP A 70 -4.06 8.02 8.55
CA TRP A 70 -4.49 7.16 9.64
C TRP A 70 -3.71 7.40 10.92
N TYR A 71 -2.37 7.39 10.86
CA TYR A 71 -1.52 7.64 12.01
C TYR A 71 -1.30 9.12 12.27
N ARG A 72 -1.08 9.90 11.22
CA ARG A 72 -0.77 11.32 11.35
C ARG A 72 -1.92 12.10 11.96
N SER A 73 -3.15 11.77 11.60
CA SER A 73 -4.34 12.40 12.19
C SER A 73 -4.50 12.08 13.67
N ARG A 74 -3.84 11.04 14.15
CA ARG A 74 -3.83 10.64 15.54
C ARG A 74 -2.64 11.17 16.33
N GLY A 75 -1.83 12.03 15.69
CA GLY A 75 -0.69 12.68 16.32
C GLY A 75 0.62 11.91 16.21
N TYR A 76 0.67 10.83 15.45
CA TYR A 76 1.91 10.09 15.26
C TYR A 76 2.75 10.70 14.12
N PRO A 77 4.09 10.72 14.24
CA PRO A 77 4.96 11.32 13.24
C PRO A 77 5.39 10.34 12.15
N PHE A 78 4.50 9.44 11.74
CA PHE A 78 4.78 8.46 10.70
C PHE A 78 3.51 8.11 9.92
N ASP A 79 3.69 7.48 8.76
CA ASP A 79 2.59 7.14 7.86
C ASP A 79 2.07 5.72 8.10
N ILE A 80 2.95 4.80 8.47
CA ILE A 80 2.66 3.38 8.57
C ILE A 80 3.64 2.73 9.52
N THR A 81 3.29 1.56 10.08
CA THR A 81 4.21 0.78 10.90
C THR A 81 4.76 -0.41 10.12
N ASN A 82 5.79 -1.04 10.65
CA ASN A 82 6.29 -2.32 10.12
C ASN A 82 5.63 -3.53 10.79
N SER A 83 4.64 -3.30 11.63
CA SER A 83 3.99 -4.35 12.41
C SER A 83 2.90 -5.04 11.61
N THR A 84 3.01 -6.35 11.45
CA THR A 84 1.99 -7.15 10.77
C THR A 84 0.67 -7.20 11.54
N GLN A 85 0.69 -6.84 12.80
CA GLN A 85 -0.52 -6.75 13.61
C GLN A 85 -1.40 -5.56 13.19
N PHE A 86 -0.78 -4.49 12.74
CA PHE A 86 -1.47 -3.24 12.41
C PHE A 86 -1.44 -2.93 10.92
N ASP A 87 -0.35 -3.27 10.24
CA ASP A 87 -0.14 -2.90 8.85
C ASP A 87 0.41 -4.09 8.06
N GLN A 88 1.50 -3.89 7.35
CA GLN A 88 2.10 -4.93 6.52
C GLN A 88 3.59 -5.06 6.83
N LYS A 89 4.16 -6.19 6.40
CA LYS A 89 5.50 -6.58 6.81
C LYS A 89 6.55 -5.78 6.04
N TYR A 90 7.25 -4.92 6.74
CA TYR A 90 8.40 -4.18 6.24
C TYR A 90 9.62 -4.59 7.06
N ILE A 91 10.69 -5.00 6.40
CA ILE A 91 11.93 -5.41 7.07
C ILE A 91 13.04 -4.45 6.66
N TYR A 92 13.43 -3.56 7.56
CA TYR A 92 14.44 -2.56 7.29
C TYR A 92 15.75 -3.22 6.84
N GLY A 93 16.30 -2.76 5.71
CA GLY A 93 17.58 -3.22 5.21
C GLY A 93 17.58 -4.54 4.47
N ARG A 94 16.42 -5.17 4.25
CA ARG A 94 16.40 -6.42 3.50
C ARG A 94 16.70 -6.21 2.02
N GLU A 95 17.26 -7.24 1.38
CA GLU A 95 17.45 -7.24 -0.06
C GLU A 95 16.10 -7.47 -0.77
N ILE A 96 16.00 -6.88 -1.96
CA ILE A 96 14.81 -6.97 -2.81
C ILE A 96 15.03 -8.01 -3.89
N PHE A 97 14.05 -8.89 -4.12
CA PHE A 97 14.10 -9.81 -5.24
C PHE A 97 13.98 -9.06 -6.54
N GLU A 98 14.84 -9.39 -7.51
CA GLU A 98 14.92 -8.63 -8.76
C GLU A 98 13.61 -8.58 -9.53
N ASN A 99 12.96 -9.73 -9.72
CA ASN A 99 11.70 -9.78 -10.45
C ASN A 99 10.59 -9.01 -9.73
N VAL A 100 10.57 -9.04 -8.41
CA VAL A 100 9.63 -8.27 -7.60
C VAL A 100 9.87 -6.78 -7.82
N GLY A 101 11.13 -6.35 -7.76
CA GLY A 101 11.50 -4.95 -7.99
C GLY A 101 11.04 -4.45 -9.35
N GLN A 102 11.22 -5.25 -10.40
CA GLN A 102 10.79 -4.90 -11.74
C GLN A 102 9.28 -4.74 -11.84
N LEU A 103 8.51 -5.64 -11.24
CA LEU A 103 7.06 -5.56 -11.25
C LEU A 103 6.55 -4.38 -10.43
N VAL A 104 7.18 -4.08 -9.31
CA VAL A 104 6.82 -2.90 -8.51
C VAL A 104 7.11 -1.61 -9.28
N ASP A 105 8.24 -1.52 -9.98
CA ASP A 105 8.52 -0.36 -10.83
C ASP A 105 7.42 -0.11 -11.85
N GLU A 106 6.78 -1.17 -12.32
CA GLU A 106 5.67 -1.07 -13.27
C GLU A 106 4.36 -0.67 -12.59
N LEU A 107 4.12 -1.11 -11.35
CA LEU A 107 2.79 -1.09 -10.72
C LEU A 107 2.64 -0.17 -9.50
N PHE A 108 3.72 0.42 -8.99
CA PHE A 108 3.66 1.17 -7.74
C PHE A 108 2.73 2.37 -7.77
N ASN A 109 2.39 2.87 -8.93
CA ASN A 109 1.50 4.00 -9.12
C ASN A 109 0.09 3.61 -9.56
N SER A 110 -0.35 2.44 -9.15
CA SER A 110 -1.70 1.94 -9.39
C SER A 110 -2.30 1.47 -8.07
N TYR A 111 -3.59 1.69 -7.90
CA TYR A 111 -4.25 1.25 -6.66
C TYR A 111 -5.67 0.76 -6.95
N VAL A 112 -6.24 0.06 -5.98
CA VAL A 112 -7.62 -0.48 -6.03
C VAL A 112 -8.56 0.48 -5.31
N ARG A 113 -9.73 0.70 -5.88
CA ARG A 113 -10.79 1.49 -5.24
C ARG A 113 -12.13 0.82 -5.43
N ARG A 114 -13.09 1.15 -4.58
CA ARG A 114 -14.49 0.84 -4.86
C ARG A 114 -14.99 1.76 -5.96
N GLN A 115 -15.81 1.22 -6.86
CA GLN A 115 -16.43 2.02 -7.92
C GLN A 115 -17.23 3.16 -7.30
N GLY A 116 -17.06 4.37 -7.82
CA GLY A 116 -17.70 5.55 -7.30
C GLY A 116 -16.95 6.27 -6.18
N ASN A 117 -15.88 5.69 -5.66
CA ASN A 117 -15.03 6.32 -4.64
C ASN A 117 -13.65 6.62 -5.20
N VAL A 118 -13.02 7.68 -4.72
CA VAL A 118 -11.62 7.98 -5.06
C VAL A 118 -10.64 7.43 -4.04
N GLU A 119 -11.10 7.15 -2.83
CA GLU A 119 -10.24 6.67 -1.75
C GLU A 119 -9.61 5.33 -2.10
N PRO A 120 -8.30 5.17 -1.89
CA PRO A 120 -7.67 3.85 -2.00
C PRO A 120 -8.35 2.87 -1.06
N LEU A 121 -8.74 1.71 -1.59
CA LEU A 121 -9.41 0.70 -0.78
C LEU A 121 -8.47 0.23 0.32
N PHE A 122 -9.00 0.10 1.53
CA PHE A 122 -8.29 -0.58 2.60
C PHE A 122 -8.31 -2.08 2.30
N THR A 123 -7.29 -2.53 1.60
CA THR A 123 -7.17 -3.90 1.09
C THR A 123 -6.61 -4.83 2.16
N ALA A 124 -7.47 -5.26 3.07
CA ALA A 124 -7.07 -6.27 4.06
C ALA A 124 -6.61 -7.55 3.36
N PHE A 125 -5.57 -8.17 3.89
CA PHE A 125 -5.04 -9.42 3.36
C PHE A 125 -4.41 -10.25 4.47
N CYS A 126 -4.21 -11.53 4.20
CA CYS A 126 -3.57 -12.47 5.12
C CYS A 126 -2.91 -13.58 4.31
N ASN A 127 -2.13 -14.44 4.96
CA ASN A 127 -1.46 -15.51 4.22
C ASN A 127 -2.46 -16.54 3.66
N GLY A 128 -3.60 -16.76 4.34
CA GLY A 128 -4.63 -17.67 3.88
C GLY A 128 -4.35 -19.14 4.21
N THR A 129 -3.33 -19.41 5.01
CA THR A 129 -2.98 -20.78 5.45
C THR A 129 -3.08 -20.91 6.96
N THR A 130 -2.25 -20.19 7.71
CA THR A 130 -2.29 -20.18 9.18
C THR A 130 -3.20 -19.11 9.73
N VAL A 131 -3.45 -18.04 8.96
CA VAL A 131 -4.34 -16.94 9.30
C VAL A 131 -5.32 -16.73 8.15
N THR A 132 -6.60 -16.60 8.46
CA THR A 132 -7.65 -16.31 7.48
C THR A 132 -8.27 -14.96 7.78
N CYS A 133 -8.81 -14.32 6.75
CA CYS A 133 -9.45 -13.00 6.84
C CYS A 133 -10.50 -12.86 5.75
N ASP A 134 -11.27 -11.78 5.82
CA ASP A 134 -12.27 -11.46 4.81
C ASP A 134 -11.68 -10.85 3.54
N GLY A 135 -10.38 -10.53 3.56
CA GLY A 135 -9.66 -9.95 2.43
C GLY A 135 -9.00 -10.99 1.55
N LEU A 136 -7.95 -10.56 0.85
CA LEU A 136 -7.21 -11.43 -0.06
C LEU A 136 -6.41 -12.46 0.72
N SER A 137 -6.50 -13.71 0.25
CA SER A 137 -5.60 -14.78 0.67
C SER A 137 -4.36 -14.75 -0.23
N GLN A 138 -3.20 -14.48 0.35
CA GLN A 138 -1.95 -14.39 -0.43
C GLN A 138 -1.65 -15.73 -1.14
N TRP A 139 -1.67 -16.83 -0.40
CA TRP A 139 -1.49 -18.14 -0.99
C TRP A 139 -2.63 -18.51 -1.96
N GLY A 140 -3.85 -18.02 -1.70
CA GLY A 140 -5.00 -18.25 -2.58
C GLY A 140 -4.85 -17.62 -3.96
N THR A 141 -3.99 -16.60 -4.11
CA THR A 141 -3.74 -16.01 -5.43
C THR A 141 -3.00 -16.96 -6.37
N VAL A 142 -2.23 -17.90 -5.83
CA VAL A 142 -1.40 -18.82 -6.62
C VAL A 142 -2.23 -19.74 -7.50
N PRO A 143 -3.19 -20.54 -6.96
CA PRO A 143 -3.98 -21.41 -7.83
C PRO A 143 -4.86 -20.63 -8.81
N LEU A 144 -5.32 -19.43 -8.44
CA LEU A 144 -6.11 -18.59 -9.35
C LEU A 144 -5.25 -18.14 -10.55
N ALA A 145 -4.02 -17.73 -10.30
CA ALA A 145 -3.09 -17.37 -11.36
C ALA A 145 -2.74 -18.58 -12.22
N GLN A 146 -2.58 -19.75 -11.62
CA GLN A 146 -2.32 -21.00 -12.35
C GLN A 146 -3.48 -21.39 -13.26
N GLN A 147 -4.71 -20.98 -12.92
CA GLN A 147 -5.90 -21.18 -13.74
C GLN A 147 -6.02 -20.16 -14.87
N GLY A 148 -5.07 -19.24 -14.97
CA GLY A 148 -5.06 -18.23 -16.03
C GLY A 148 -5.80 -16.95 -15.70
N MET A 149 -6.18 -16.73 -14.44
CA MET A 149 -6.84 -15.48 -14.06
C MET A 149 -5.88 -14.30 -14.17
N THR A 150 -6.41 -13.18 -14.66
CA THR A 150 -5.70 -11.91 -14.67
C THR A 150 -5.61 -11.36 -13.23
N PRO A 151 -4.70 -10.41 -12.98
CA PRO A 151 -4.67 -9.76 -11.66
C PRO A 151 -6.02 -9.17 -11.24
N TYR A 152 -6.71 -8.51 -12.17
CA TYR A 152 -8.03 -7.95 -11.89
C TYR A 152 -9.04 -9.03 -11.48
N GLU A 153 -9.07 -10.14 -12.20
CA GLU A 153 -9.96 -11.26 -11.87
C GLU A 153 -9.64 -11.86 -10.49
N ILE A 154 -8.35 -11.96 -10.17
CA ILE A 154 -7.92 -12.42 -8.85
C ILE A 154 -8.44 -11.45 -7.77
N LEU A 155 -8.26 -10.15 -7.98
CA LEU A 155 -8.72 -9.14 -7.02
C LEU A 155 -10.24 -9.17 -6.83
N THR A 156 -11.01 -9.32 -7.90
CA THR A 156 -12.47 -9.39 -7.80
C THR A 156 -12.94 -10.63 -7.06
N THR A 157 -12.18 -11.71 -7.11
CA THR A 157 -12.50 -12.93 -6.36
C THR A 157 -12.54 -12.66 -4.86
N PHE A 158 -11.64 -11.81 -4.36
CA PHE A 158 -11.53 -11.54 -2.92
C PHE A 158 -12.28 -10.29 -2.48
N TYR A 159 -12.39 -9.28 -3.33
CA TYR A 159 -12.99 -7.98 -2.94
C TYR A 159 -14.32 -7.69 -3.60
N GLY A 160 -14.76 -8.53 -4.52
CA GLY A 160 -16.01 -8.33 -5.24
C GLY A 160 -15.81 -7.62 -6.58
N SER A 161 -16.86 -7.61 -7.39
CA SER A 161 -16.79 -7.09 -8.77
C SER A 161 -16.93 -5.56 -8.87
N ASP A 162 -17.19 -4.89 -7.76
CA ASP A 162 -17.42 -3.45 -7.71
C ASP A 162 -16.13 -2.66 -7.45
N ILE A 163 -15.01 -3.14 -7.94
CA ILE A 163 -13.71 -2.48 -7.79
C ILE A 163 -13.16 -2.05 -9.15
N ASP A 164 -12.33 -1.00 -9.11
CA ASP A 164 -11.54 -0.54 -10.24
C ASP A 164 -10.06 -0.54 -9.85
N ILE A 165 -9.19 -0.71 -10.85
CA ILE A 165 -7.77 -0.44 -10.70
C ILE A 165 -7.51 0.92 -11.35
N VAL A 166 -7.04 1.88 -10.55
CA VAL A 166 -6.65 3.20 -11.04
C VAL A 166 -5.17 3.15 -11.37
N THR A 167 -4.81 3.56 -12.57
CA THR A 167 -3.43 3.49 -13.06
C THR A 167 -2.88 4.89 -13.32
N ASN A 168 -1.55 4.98 -13.44
CA ASN A 168 -0.86 6.23 -13.76
C ASN A 168 -1.15 7.36 -12.78
N VAL A 169 -1.21 7.02 -11.51
CA VAL A 169 -1.42 8.01 -10.46
C VAL A 169 -0.17 8.88 -10.34
N PRO A 170 -0.30 10.21 -10.29
CA PRO A 170 0.86 11.08 -10.24
C PRO A 170 1.63 10.94 -8.93
N VAL A 171 2.95 11.11 -9.03
CA VAL A 171 3.84 11.15 -7.86
C VAL A 171 4.05 12.61 -7.45
N MET A 172 3.84 12.89 -6.17
CA MET A 172 4.03 14.23 -5.63
C MET A 172 5.40 14.34 -4.97
N THR A 173 6.13 15.39 -5.32
CA THR A 173 7.50 15.59 -4.86
C THR A 173 7.60 16.18 -3.47
N ASN A 174 6.55 16.83 -3.00
CA ASN A 174 6.53 17.46 -1.69
C ASN A 174 5.61 16.70 -0.76
N THR A 175 5.79 16.95 0.53
CA THR A 175 4.84 16.46 1.51
C THR A 175 3.46 16.95 1.12
N PRO A 176 2.58 16.05 0.86
CA PRO A 176 1.27 16.42 0.42
C PRO A 176 0.47 17.01 1.54
N SER A 177 -0.25 18.02 1.21
CA SER A 177 -1.40 18.38 2.01
C SER A 177 -2.62 18.20 1.15
N TYR A 178 -3.50 17.38 1.61
CA TYR A 178 -4.81 17.30 1.00
C TYR A 178 -5.57 18.57 1.33
N PRO A 179 -6.54 18.96 0.51
CA PRO A 179 -7.23 20.23 0.69
C PRO A 179 -7.73 20.51 2.11
N GLY A 180 -8.05 19.48 2.87
CA GLY A 180 -8.47 19.64 4.25
C GLY A 180 -7.37 20.14 5.19
N PHE A 181 -6.12 20.13 4.77
CA PHE A 181 -4.99 20.56 5.59
C PHE A 181 -4.30 21.81 5.09
N ASP A 182 -4.77 22.37 4.00
CA ASP A 182 -4.10 23.50 3.37
C ASP A 182 -4.17 24.77 4.20
N LEU A 183 -5.05 24.82 5.14
CA LEU A 183 -5.15 25.98 6.01
C LEU A 183 -3.86 26.28 6.75
N ARG A 184 -3.09 25.26 7.08
CA ARG A 184 -1.80 25.46 7.72
C ARG A 184 -0.78 26.13 6.81
N LEU A 185 -0.94 25.99 5.50
CA LEU A 185 -0.06 26.65 4.55
C LEU A 185 -0.26 28.15 4.59
N GLY A 186 -1.50 28.59 4.72
CA GLY A 186 -1.78 29.99 4.92
C GLY A 186 -1.13 30.54 6.19
N LEU A 187 -1.00 29.71 7.20
CA LEU A 187 -0.31 30.11 8.42
C LEU A 187 1.20 30.21 8.21
N SER A 188 1.74 29.37 7.37
CA SER A 188 3.18 29.39 7.10
C SER A 188 3.58 30.53 6.17
N ASP A 189 2.62 31.10 5.48
CA ASP A 189 2.87 32.18 4.56
C ASP A 189 2.94 33.55 5.25
N ASP A 190 2.69 33.56 6.52
CA ASP A 190 2.85 34.78 7.28
C ASP A 190 4.33 35.13 7.36
N PRO A 191 4.73 36.28 6.87
CA PRO A 191 6.13 36.66 6.90
C PRO A 191 6.63 36.88 8.30
#